data_22a4e9bd52c940dd73add8291ff7b871
#
_entry.id   22a4e9bd52c940dd73add8291ff7b871
#
_cell.length_a   1.000
_cell.length_b   1.000
_cell.length_c   1.000
_cell.angle_alpha   90.00
_cell.angle_beta   90.00
_cell.angle_gamma   90.00
#
_symmetry.space_group_name_H-M   'P 1'
#
loop_
_entity.id
_entity.type
_entity.pdbx_description
1 polymer ?
#
loop_
_entity_poly.entity_id
_entity_poly.type
_entity_poly.pdbx_seq_one_letter_code
_entity_poly.pdbx_strand_id
1 'polypeptide(L)'
;MKINNQYQEAEAIYPVTGLYIDPEGSAVEKSEMLLSEHRMDVYINDVLTMKLVCTPKDLPGLVLGRMVSEGMIHSSEEVEYLYICEHGTRARVQLGSEHCGLVNDNLSAEVMDTPTCCTDNKTIYSGFAVEKELQHLEPVKVSLELMYAFDEAFHQDMPLHEATWSTHSCFLAYKGKIVYSCEDIGRHNALDKAIGYALMHDYDFHECAVFTTGRLPIDMITKVIRAGIPLVSSKKTPTAEAVKLAQEYGLTMIGRAKNHKMMQYTLYQR
;
A
#
# COMPACT_ATOMS: atom_id res chain seq x y z
N MET A 1 -1.86 13.30 16.20
CA MET A 1 -1.59 13.69 14.77
C MET A 1 -2.59 14.73 14.26
N LYS A 2 -2.15 15.76 13.53
CA LYS A 2 -3.01 16.74 12.84
C LYS A 2 -2.79 16.64 11.32
N ILE A 3 -3.85 16.48 10.55
CA ILE A 3 -3.78 16.40 9.07
C ILE A 3 -4.38 17.68 8.46
N ASN A 4 -3.62 18.35 7.61
CA ASN A 4 -4.07 19.48 6.79
C ASN A 4 -3.92 19.11 5.31
N ASN A 5 -4.94 18.48 4.77
CA ASN A 5 -4.98 18.13 3.36
C ASN A 5 -5.70 19.25 2.58
N GLN A 6 -4.95 20.03 1.80
CA GLN A 6 -5.51 21.07 0.93
C GLN A 6 -5.78 20.54 -0.50
N TYR A 7 -5.34 19.33 -0.79
CA TYR A 7 -5.53 18.72 -2.09
C TYR A 7 -7.00 18.33 -2.27
N GLN A 8 -7.59 18.81 -3.35
CA GLN A 8 -8.87 18.29 -3.85
C GLN A 8 -8.55 17.20 -4.86
N GLU A 9 -9.04 16.00 -4.61
CA GLU A 9 -8.75 14.85 -5.45
C GLU A 9 -9.06 15.14 -6.91
N ALA A 10 -8.04 15.04 -7.76
CA ALA A 10 -8.18 15.19 -9.20
C ALA A 10 -8.78 13.93 -9.84
N GLU A 11 -9.25 14.06 -11.06
CA GLU A 11 -9.63 12.91 -11.88
C GLU A 11 -8.42 11.99 -12.06
N ALA A 12 -8.62 10.71 -11.80
CA ALA A 12 -7.56 9.70 -11.92
C ALA A 12 -7.47 9.10 -13.34
N ILE A 13 -8.47 9.37 -14.20
CA ILE A 13 -8.57 8.78 -15.54
C ILE A 13 -8.89 9.86 -16.58
N TYR A 14 -8.34 9.68 -17.78
CA TYR A 14 -8.53 10.60 -18.91
C TYR A 14 -8.81 9.82 -20.20
N PRO A 15 -9.68 10.33 -21.09
CA PRO A 15 -9.92 9.72 -22.39
C PRO A 15 -8.72 9.96 -23.32
N VAL A 16 -8.27 8.89 -23.97
CA VAL A 16 -7.21 8.92 -24.99
C VAL A 16 -7.71 8.18 -26.23
N THR A 17 -7.59 8.81 -27.39
CA THR A 17 -7.95 8.18 -28.66
C THR A 17 -6.77 7.45 -29.25
N GLY A 18 -6.96 6.18 -29.61
CA GLY A 18 -5.99 5.32 -30.27
C GLY A 18 -6.60 4.58 -31.45
N LEU A 19 -5.79 3.82 -32.16
CA LEU A 19 -6.26 2.91 -33.20
C LEU A 19 -6.38 1.50 -32.63
N TYR A 20 -7.60 1.00 -32.60
CA TYR A 20 -7.85 -0.42 -32.34
C TYR A 20 -7.62 -1.21 -33.62
N ILE A 21 -6.73 -2.19 -33.59
CA ILE A 21 -6.38 -3.04 -34.70
C ILE A 21 -6.88 -4.47 -34.39
N ASP A 22 -7.75 -4.99 -35.23
CA ASP A 22 -8.26 -6.35 -35.10
C ASP A 22 -7.28 -7.41 -35.69
N PRO A 23 -7.52 -8.73 -35.46
CA PRO A 23 -6.65 -9.78 -36.00
C PRO A 23 -6.58 -9.84 -37.53
N GLU A 24 -7.56 -9.28 -38.24
CA GLU A 24 -7.62 -9.18 -39.69
C GLU A 24 -6.86 -7.95 -40.22
N GLY A 25 -6.36 -7.08 -39.31
CA GLY A 25 -5.59 -5.88 -39.66
C GLY A 25 -6.44 -4.64 -39.95
N SER A 26 -7.75 -4.67 -39.69
CA SER A 26 -8.59 -3.49 -39.81
C SER A 26 -8.31 -2.55 -38.63
N ALA A 27 -8.25 -1.23 -38.88
CA ALA A 27 -7.95 -0.23 -37.89
C ALA A 27 -9.13 0.74 -37.74
N VAL A 28 -9.59 0.93 -36.47
CA VAL A 28 -10.69 1.84 -36.15
C VAL A 28 -10.27 2.75 -34.99
N GLU A 29 -10.56 4.04 -35.09
CA GLU A 29 -10.36 4.96 -33.98
C GLU A 29 -11.27 4.59 -32.81
N LYS A 30 -10.67 4.45 -31.61
CA LYS A 30 -11.37 4.12 -30.38
C LYS A 30 -10.84 4.98 -29.24
N SER A 31 -11.74 5.54 -28.45
CA SER A 31 -11.38 6.24 -27.23
C SER A 31 -11.42 5.27 -26.05
N GLU A 32 -10.38 5.28 -25.23
CA GLU A 32 -10.28 4.52 -23.99
C GLU A 32 -9.91 5.43 -22.82
N MET A 33 -10.36 5.06 -21.61
CA MET A 33 -10.00 5.76 -20.38
C MET A 33 -8.67 5.21 -19.88
N LEU A 34 -7.67 6.08 -19.76
CA LEU A 34 -6.35 5.72 -19.26
C LEU A 34 -6.10 6.35 -17.88
N LEU A 35 -5.38 5.60 -17.04
CA LEU A 35 -5.01 6.02 -15.70
C LEU A 35 -3.94 7.12 -15.75
N SER A 36 -4.08 8.14 -14.89
CA SER A 36 -3.08 9.19 -14.71
C SER A 36 -2.03 8.78 -13.68
N GLU A 37 -0.78 9.11 -13.96
CA GLU A 37 0.32 9.04 -13.00
C GLU A 37 0.47 10.39 -12.27
N HIS A 38 0.30 10.37 -10.95
CA HIS A 38 0.52 11.51 -10.10
C HIS A 38 1.87 11.40 -9.37
N ARG A 39 2.65 12.50 -9.35
CA ARG A 39 3.98 12.53 -8.71
C ARG A 39 3.93 13.40 -7.47
N MET A 40 4.48 12.89 -6.37
CA MET A 40 4.50 13.57 -5.09
C MET A 40 5.88 13.45 -4.43
N ASP A 41 6.43 14.60 -4.03
CA ASP A 41 7.62 14.69 -3.18
C ASP A 41 7.20 14.73 -1.71
N VAL A 42 7.77 13.88 -0.87
CA VAL A 42 7.48 13.79 0.56
C VAL A 42 8.68 14.26 1.36
N TYR A 43 8.45 15.25 2.21
CA TYR A 43 9.44 15.81 3.13
C TYR A 43 9.09 15.39 4.56
N ILE A 44 10.06 14.84 5.29
CA ILE A 44 9.94 14.52 6.70
C ILE A 44 10.92 15.42 7.45
N ASN A 45 10.43 16.20 8.43
CA ASN A 45 11.21 17.22 9.13
C ASN A 45 11.99 18.11 8.16
N ASP A 46 11.31 18.58 7.09
CA ASP A 46 11.84 19.41 6.01
C ASP A 46 12.92 18.77 5.11
N VAL A 47 13.25 17.50 5.30
CA VAL A 47 14.18 16.75 4.45
C VAL A 47 13.39 15.98 3.39
N LEU A 48 13.74 16.12 2.10
CA LEU A 48 13.16 15.32 1.03
C LEU A 48 13.53 13.85 1.23
N THR A 49 12.52 13.04 1.59
CA THR A 49 12.73 11.64 2.00
C THR A 49 12.22 10.66 0.97
N MET A 50 11.11 10.95 0.30
CA MET A 50 10.52 10.03 -0.66
C MET A 50 10.02 10.78 -1.90
N LYS A 51 10.07 10.08 -3.05
CA LYS A 51 9.36 10.47 -4.29
C LYS A 51 8.40 9.35 -4.64
N LEU A 52 7.13 9.68 -4.81
CA LEU A 52 6.07 8.71 -5.05
C LEU A 52 5.41 8.97 -6.41
N VAL A 53 5.09 7.88 -7.10
CA VAL A 53 4.24 7.88 -8.30
C VAL A 53 3.03 7.02 -7.98
N CYS A 54 1.84 7.60 -8.01
CA CYS A 54 0.61 6.99 -7.52
C CYS A 54 -0.62 7.45 -8.31
N THR A 55 -1.77 6.87 -8.04
CA THR A 55 -3.05 7.50 -8.38
C THR A 55 -3.32 8.67 -7.43
N PRO A 56 -3.92 9.79 -7.92
CA PRO A 56 -4.13 11.01 -7.15
C PRO A 56 -5.32 10.91 -6.18
N LYS A 57 -5.38 9.84 -5.39
CA LYS A 57 -6.41 9.58 -4.38
C LYS A 57 -5.77 9.10 -3.08
N ASP A 58 -6.37 9.45 -1.95
CA ASP A 58 -5.95 9.02 -0.61
C ASP A 58 -4.46 9.32 -0.32
N LEU A 59 -3.97 10.49 -0.72
CA LEU A 59 -2.57 10.87 -0.56
C LEU A 59 -2.09 10.87 0.90
N PRO A 60 -2.88 11.35 1.89
CA PRO A 60 -2.49 11.23 3.30
C PRO A 60 -2.27 9.78 3.74
N GLY A 61 -3.18 8.88 3.38
CA GLY A 61 -3.07 7.45 3.66
C GLY A 61 -1.83 6.84 3.02
N LEU A 62 -1.52 7.20 1.76
CA LEU A 62 -0.32 6.74 1.07
C LEU A 62 0.96 7.15 1.80
N VAL A 63 1.09 8.42 2.20
CA VAL A 63 2.28 8.94 2.88
C VAL A 63 2.48 8.26 4.23
N LEU A 64 1.45 8.25 5.06
CA LEU A 64 1.51 7.69 6.41
C LEU A 64 1.74 6.18 6.38
N GLY A 65 1.02 5.47 5.51
CA GLY A 65 1.18 4.02 5.38
C GLY A 65 2.55 3.63 4.83
N ARG A 66 3.12 4.45 3.93
CA ARG A 66 4.49 4.25 3.48
C ARG A 66 5.49 4.41 4.62
N MET A 67 5.29 5.39 5.51
CA MET A 67 6.15 5.57 6.68
C MET A 67 6.07 4.39 7.65
N VAL A 68 4.88 3.85 7.90
CA VAL A 68 4.70 2.63 8.71
C VAL A 68 5.38 1.44 8.04
N SER A 69 5.08 1.19 6.76
CA SER A 69 5.57 0.01 6.04
C SER A 69 7.07 0.01 5.77
N GLU A 70 7.71 1.18 5.81
CA GLU A 70 9.18 1.32 5.80
C GLU A 70 9.80 1.34 7.21
N GLY A 71 8.99 1.30 8.29
CA GLY A 71 9.46 1.30 9.67
C GLY A 71 9.98 2.65 10.17
N MET A 72 9.47 3.74 9.62
CA MET A 72 9.82 5.11 10.04
C MET A 72 8.97 5.56 11.23
N ILE A 73 7.75 5.05 11.34
CA ILE A 73 6.81 5.29 12.43
C ILE A 73 6.03 4.01 12.74
N HIS A 74 5.50 3.89 13.97
CA HIS A 74 4.70 2.76 14.44
C HIS A 74 3.31 3.17 14.91
N SER A 75 3.12 4.45 15.27
CA SER A 75 1.85 4.97 15.76
C SER A 75 1.54 6.37 15.22
N SER A 76 0.27 6.75 15.27
CA SER A 76 -0.18 8.09 14.90
C SER A 76 0.35 9.18 15.85
N GLU A 77 0.74 8.81 17.08
CA GLU A 77 1.25 9.73 18.09
C GLU A 77 2.63 10.29 17.74
N GLU A 78 3.42 9.55 16.95
CA GLU A 78 4.75 9.96 16.48
C GLU A 78 4.68 11.10 15.46
N VAL A 79 3.53 11.30 14.83
CA VAL A 79 3.31 12.35 13.82
C VAL A 79 2.58 13.54 14.44
N GLU A 80 3.24 14.68 14.55
CA GLU A 80 2.59 15.91 15.00
C GLU A 80 1.68 16.47 13.91
N TYR A 81 2.20 16.53 12.67
CA TYR A 81 1.53 17.22 11.58
C TYR A 81 1.83 16.57 10.23
N LEU A 82 0.79 16.44 9.40
CA LEU A 82 0.90 16.12 7.97
C LEU A 82 0.20 17.21 7.16
N TYR A 83 0.92 17.77 6.20
CA TYR A 83 0.41 18.73 5.23
C TYR A 83 0.51 18.18 3.81
N ILE A 84 -0.57 18.28 3.04
CA ILE A 84 -0.59 18.04 1.59
C ILE A 84 -0.94 19.34 0.89
N CYS A 85 -0.12 19.78 -0.07
CA CYS A 85 -0.35 21.01 -0.82
C CYS A 85 -1.57 20.90 -1.77
N GLU A 86 -2.10 22.02 -2.21
CA GLU A 86 -3.30 22.12 -3.06
C GLU A 86 -3.24 21.32 -4.37
N HIS A 87 -2.02 21.11 -4.90
CA HIS A 87 -1.81 20.30 -6.12
C HIS A 87 -1.49 18.83 -5.83
N GLY A 88 -1.42 18.40 -4.55
CA GLY A 88 -1.04 17.05 -4.18
C GLY A 88 0.40 16.63 -4.50
N THR A 89 1.21 17.55 -5.06
CA THR A 89 2.58 17.25 -5.52
C THR A 89 3.62 17.31 -4.41
N ARG A 90 3.24 17.75 -3.22
CA ARG A 90 4.12 17.86 -2.05
C ARG A 90 3.40 17.51 -0.78
N ALA A 91 4.01 16.60 -0.01
CA ALA A 91 3.65 16.29 1.37
C ALA A 91 4.75 16.75 2.31
N ARG A 92 4.39 17.27 3.49
CA ARG A 92 5.30 17.59 4.58
C ARG A 92 4.79 16.90 5.84
N VAL A 93 5.66 16.11 6.46
CA VAL A 93 5.40 15.41 7.71
C VAL A 93 6.33 15.99 8.77
N GLN A 94 5.77 16.37 9.90
CA GLN A 94 6.52 16.76 11.08
C GLN A 94 6.36 15.66 12.12
N LEU A 95 7.48 15.08 12.53
CA LEU A 95 7.54 14.11 13.62
C LEU A 95 7.73 14.83 14.96
N GLY A 96 7.24 14.23 16.04
CA GLY A 96 7.40 14.73 17.39
C GLY A 96 8.88 14.87 17.80
N SER A 97 9.15 15.75 18.76
CA SER A 97 10.51 16.11 19.19
C SER A 97 11.35 14.93 19.69
N GLU A 98 10.70 13.90 20.22
CA GLU A 98 11.38 12.66 20.66
C GLU A 98 11.93 11.84 19.47
N HIS A 99 11.41 12.05 18.28
CA HIS A 99 11.81 11.38 17.02
C HIS A 99 12.72 12.26 16.16
N CYS A 100 12.91 13.53 16.50
CA CYS A 100 13.81 14.45 15.77
C CYS A 100 15.30 14.04 15.84
N GLY A 101 15.70 13.27 16.85
CA GLY A 101 17.07 12.77 17.02
C GLY A 101 17.48 11.66 16.05
N LEU A 102 16.55 11.19 15.21
CA LEU A 102 16.80 10.14 14.22
C LEU A 102 17.38 10.66 12.90
N VAL A 103 17.44 11.98 12.73
CA VAL A 103 18.10 12.60 11.58
C VAL A 103 19.60 12.71 11.89
N ASN A 104 20.38 11.76 11.42
CA ASN A 104 21.83 11.79 11.59
C ASN A 104 22.43 12.71 10.52
N ASP A 105 22.90 13.90 10.91
CA ASP A 105 23.45 14.96 10.02
C ASP A 105 24.64 14.51 9.15
N ASN A 106 25.17 13.29 9.37
CA ASN A 106 26.35 12.76 8.71
C ASN A 106 26.08 11.69 7.65
N LEU A 107 24.81 11.42 7.29
CA LEU A 107 24.50 10.39 6.29
C LEU A 107 24.41 11.01 4.90
N SER A 108 25.30 10.52 4.02
CA SER A 108 25.16 10.70 2.57
C SER A 108 23.79 10.20 2.12
N ALA A 109 23.07 11.00 1.33
CA ALA A 109 21.79 10.59 0.76
C ALA A 109 21.99 9.33 -0.09
N GLU A 110 21.65 8.17 0.45
CA GLU A 110 21.60 6.93 -0.30
C GLU A 110 20.19 6.79 -0.88
N VAL A 111 20.13 6.70 -2.20
CA VAL A 111 18.89 6.38 -2.90
C VAL A 111 18.61 4.90 -2.70
N MET A 112 17.63 4.58 -1.88
CA MET A 112 17.11 3.22 -1.80
C MET A 112 16.04 3.04 -2.86
N ASP A 113 16.39 2.43 -3.98
CA ASP A 113 15.42 1.99 -4.97
C ASP A 113 14.59 0.85 -4.38
N THR A 114 13.26 0.95 -4.47
CA THR A 114 12.38 -0.17 -4.13
C THR A 114 12.34 -1.12 -5.33
N PRO A 115 13.08 -2.24 -5.32
CA PRO A 115 13.48 -2.97 -6.53
C PRO A 115 12.34 -3.69 -7.25
N THR A 116 11.14 -3.72 -6.69
CA THR A 116 9.98 -4.42 -7.29
C THR A 116 8.79 -3.52 -7.54
N CYS A 117 8.96 -2.22 -7.35
CA CYS A 117 7.89 -1.25 -7.60
C CYS A 117 7.67 -1.09 -9.11
N CYS A 118 6.43 -1.31 -9.57
CA CYS A 118 6.04 -1.04 -10.96
C CYS A 118 6.01 0.48 -11.26
N THR A 119 6.04 1.29 -10.21
CA THR A 119 6.12 2.76 -10.25
C THR A 119 7.54 3.18 -9.86
N ASP A 120 7.99 4.33 -10.33
CA ASP A 120 9.32 4.91 -10.03
C ASP A 120 9.37 5.50 -8.61
N ASN A 121 8.87 4.76 -7.60
CA ASN A 121 8.91 5.17 -6.21
C ASN A 121 10.33 5.05 -5.66
N LYS A 122 10.79 6.11 -4.98
CA LYS A 122 12.14 6.17 -4.41
C LYS A 122 12.10 6.65 -2.98
N THR A 123 12.90 6.02 -2.12
CA THR A 123 13.26 6.54 -0.81
C THR A 123 14.68 7.10 -0.93
N ILE A 124 14.84 8.42 -0.74
CA ILE A 124 16.09 9.15 -1.03
C ILE A 124 16.97 9.27 0.21
N TYR A 125 16.36 9.20 1.38
CA TYR A 125 17.05 9.45 2.64
C TYR A 125 16.94 8.27 3.60
N SER A 126 18.08 7.71 3.99
CA SER A 126 18.19 6.59 4.92
C SER A 126 18.56 7.02 6.35
N GLY A 127 18.52 8.32 6.65
CA GLY A 127 18.94 8.90 7.93
C GLY A 127 17.99 8.64 9.09
N PHE A 128 16.81 8.06 8.83
CA PHE A 128 15.95 7.58 9.89
C PHE A 128 16.47 6.24 10.41
N ALA A 129 16.46 6.06 11.73
CA ALA A 129 16.62 4.74 12.30
C ALA A 129 15.38 3.92 11.89
N VAL A 130 15.49 3.29 10.73
CA VAL A 130 14.50 2.32 10.27
C VAL A 130 14.66 1.11 11.18
N GLU A 131 13.60 0.72 11.87
CA GLU A 131 13.60 -0.55 12.59
C GLU A 131 13.74 -1.66 11.54
N LYS A 132 14.93 -2.24 11.47
CA LYS A 132 15.26 -3.29 10.49
C LYS A 132 14.73 -4.65 10.93
N GLU A 133 14.54 -4.84 12.23
CA GLU A 133 14.04 -6.08 12.78
C GLU A 133 12.52 -6.17 12.61
N LEU A 134 12.09 -7.28 12.02
CA LEU A 134 10.67 -7.60 11.90
C LEU A 134 10.20 -8.24 13.20
N GLN A 135 9.02 -7.87 13.67
CA GLN A 135 8.42 -8.46 14.85
C GLN A 135 7.65 -9.73 14.50
N HIS A 136 7.71 -10.74 15.38
CA HIS A 136 6.88 -11.92 15.23
C HIS A 136 5.42 -11.60 15.46
N LEU A 137 4.57 -12.13 14.59
CA LEU A 137 3.12 -12.02 14.65
C LEU A 137 2.52 -13.29 15.24
N GLU A 138 1.39 -13.16 15.92
CA GLU A 138 0.60 -14.30 16.33
C GLU A 138 -0.25 -14.78 15.15
N PRO A 139 -0.13 -16.05 14.72
CA PRO A 139 -0.92 -16.59 13.63
C PRO A 139 -2.41 -16.55 13.94
N VAL A 140 -3.21 -16.09 12.98
CA VAL A 140 -4.66 -15.99 13.15
C VAL A 140 -5.41 -17.06 12.36
N LYS A 141 -6.56 -17.46 12.91
CA LYS A 141 -7.47 -18.36 12.19
C LYS A 141 -8.17 -17.63 11.05
N VAL A 142 -8.13 -18.23 9.87
CA VAL A 142 -8.80 -17.69 8.69
C VAL A 142 -10.32 -17.82 8.83
N SER A 143 -11.04 -16.70 8.74
CA SER A 143 -12.50 -16.67 8.62
C SER A 143 -12.88 -16.83 7.15
N LEU A 144 -13.64 -17.86 6.82
CA LEU A 144 -14.18 -18.04 5.46
C LEU A 144 -15.14 -16.93 5.09
N GLU A 145 -15.94 -16.48 6.05
CA GLU A 145 -16.86 -15.36 5.86
C GLU A 145 -16.12 -14.09 5.43
N LEU A 146 -15.02 -13.73 6.11
CA LEU A 146 -14.19 -12.59 5.72
C LEU A 146 -13.57 -12.78 4.34
N MET A 147 -13.09 -13.99 4.02
CA MET A 147 -12.48 -14.27 2.71
C MET A 147 -13.49 -14.14 1.57
N TYR A 148 -14.73 -14.56 1.79
CA TYR A 148 -15.79 -14.41 0.80
C TYR A 148 -16.22 -12.95 0.67
N ALA A 149 -16.32 -12.22 1.78
CA ALA A 149 -16.58 -10.78 1.75
C ALA A 149 -15.53 -10.00 0.94
N PHE A 150 -14.25 -10.35 1.06
CA PHE A 150 -13.20 -9.76 0.21
C PHE A 150 -13.37 -10.07 -1.28
N ASP A 151 -13.72 -11.32 -1.63
CA ASP A 151 -13.95 -11.70 -3.03
C ASP A 151 -15.16 -10.98 -3.63
N GLU A 152 -16.25 -10.84 -2.87
CA GLU A 152 -17.43 -10.09 -3.26
C GLU A 152 -17.16 -8.59 -3.40
N ALA A 153 -16.50 -7.97 -2.42
CA ALA A 153 -16.17 -6.55 -2.44
C ALA A 153 -15.30 -6.19 -3.65
N PHE A 154 -14.37 -7.06 -4.04
CA PHE A 154 -13.57 -6.84 -5.24
C PHE A 154 -14.42 -6.75 -6.52
N HIS A 155 -15.51 -7.48 -6.60
CA HIS A 155 -16.39 -7.47 -7.78
C HIS A 155 -17.38 -6.29 -7.81
N GLN A 156 -17.49 -5.54 -6.71
CA GLN A 156 -18.50 -4.48 -6.58
C GLN A 156 -17.94 -3.07 -6.53
N ASP A 157 -16.65 -2.90 -6.20
CA ASP A 157 -16.15 -1.58 -5.73
C ASP A 157 -14.76 -1.22 -6.26
N MET A 158 -14.50 -1.50 -7.56
CA MET A 158 -13.21 -1.19 -8.21
C MET A 158 -13.37 -0.39 -9.50
N PRO A 159 -13.89 0.86 -9.42
CA PRO A 159 -14.26 1.64 -10.60
C PRO A 159 -13.05 2.00 -11.50
N LEU A 160 -11.87 2.25 -10.94
CA LEU A 160 -10.67 2.54 -11.73
C LEU A 160 -10.16 1.29 -12.45
N HIS A 161 -10.21 0.15 -11.77
CA HIS A 161 -9.85 -1.13 -12.39
C HIS A 161 -10.79 -1.49 -13.52
N GLU A 162 -12.08 -1.34 -13.33
CA GLU A 162 -13.09 -1.62 -14.35
C GLU A 162 -12.93 -0.72 -15.57
N ALA A 163 -12.61 0.56 -15.35
CA ALA A 163 -12.46 1.53 -16.42
C ALA A 163 -11.14 1.38 -17.20
N THR A 164 -10.04 0.96 -16.55
CA THR A 164 -8.71 1.05 -17.14
C THR A 164 -7.91 -0.25 -17.18
N TRP A 165 -8.28 -1.25 -16.40
CA TRP A 165 -7.52 -2.50 -16.16
C TRP A 165 -6.07 -2.28 -15.69
N SER A 166 -5.76 -1.07 -15.19
CA SER A 166 -4.40 -0.61 -14.92
C SER A 166 -4.12 -0.36 -13.44
N THR A 167 -5.03 -0.74 -12.53
CA THR A 167 -4.86 -0.56 -11.08
C THR A 167 -4.70 -1.88 -10.34
N HIS A 168 -4.09 -1.75 -9.18
CA HIS A 168 -4.12 -2.74 -8.11
C HIS A 168 -5.03 -2.24 -6.99
N SER A 169 -5.75 -3.17 -6.37
CA SER A 169 -6.66 -2.86 -5.28
C SER A 169 -6.16 -3.45 -3.97
N CYS A 170 -6.44 -2.76 -2.87
CA CYS A 170 -6.24 -3.28 -1.53
C CYS A 170 -7.47 -2.99 -0.67
N PHE A 171 -7.89 -3.98 0.11
CA PHE A 171 -8.98 -3.90 1.06
C PHE A 171 -8.42 -4.11 2.46
N LEU A 172 -8.87 -3.30 3.40
CA LEU A 172 -8.59 -3.44 4.82
C LEU A 172 -9.83 -3.94 5.54
N ALA A 173 -9.66 -4.98 6.32
CA ALA A 173 -10.65 -5.37 7.32
C ALA A 173 -10.12 -5.07 8.72
N TYR A 174 -11.00 -4.64 9.61
CA TYR A 174 -10.75 -4.46 11.04
C TYR A 174 -11.80 -5.25 11.82
N LYS A 175 -11.34 -6.09 12.76
CA LYS A 175 -12.22 -7.00 13.54
C LYS A 175 -13.19 -7.80 12.68
N GLY A 176 -12.67 -8.33 11.56
CA GLY A 176 -13.41 -9.18 10.64
C GLY A 176 -14.40 -8.47 9.71
N LYS A 177 -14.44 -7.14 9.67
CA LYS A 177 -15.29 -6.35 8.78
C LYS A 177 -14.46 -5.50 7.84
N ILE A 178 -14.80 -5.47 6.55
CA ILE A 178 -14.15 -4.56 5.60
C ILE A 178 -14.54 -3.13 5.97
N VAL A 179 -13.52 -2.28 6.19
CA VAL A 179 -13.66 -0.89 6.62
C VAL A 179 -13.11 0.10 5.60
N TYR A 180 -12.31 -0.37 4.64
CA TYR A 180 -11.69 0.47 3.62
C TYR A 180 -11.34 -0.33 2.38
N SER A 181 -11.45 0.32 1.22
CA SER A 181 -10.97 -0.16 -0.07
C SER A 181 -10.28 0.96 -0.83
N CYS A 182 -9.26 0.62 -1.59
CA CYS A 182 -8.54 1.59 -2.42
C CYS A 182 -7.97 0.95 -3.67
N GLU A 183 -7.69 1.81 -4.64
CA GLU A 183 -7.02 1.46 -5.88
C GLU A 183 -5.78 2.35 -6.09
N ASP A 184 -4.74 1.77 -6.67
CA ASP A 184 -3.56 2.51 -7.09
C ASP A 184 -2.89 1.84 -8.30
N ILE A 185 -2.16 2.63 -9.10
CA ILE A 185 -1.32 2.12 -10.19
C ILE A 185 -0.27 1.15 -9.67
N GLY A 186 0.21 1.35 -8.43
CA GLY A 186 1.20 0.52 -7.75
C GLY A 186 0.61 -0.38 -6.67
N ARG A 187 0.86 -1.71 -6.71
CA ARG A 187 0.40 -2.62 -5.65
C ARG A 187 0.93 -2.25 -4.27
N HIS A 188 2.16 -1.69 -4.19
CA HIS A 188 2.74 -1.22 -2.93
C HIS A 188 2.00 -0.01 -2.39
N ASN A 189 1.66 0.93 -3.27
CA ASN A 189 0.88 2.11 -2.89
C ASN A 189 -0.52 1.73 -2.39
N ALA A 190 -1.20 0.79 -3.07
CA ALA A 190 -2.50 0.32 -2.62
C ALA A 190 -2.43 -0.28 -1.21
N LEU A 191 -1.38 -1.08 -0.92
CA LEU A 191 -1.14 -1.61 0.43
C LEU A 191 -0.81 -0.50 1.43
N ASP A 192 0.07 0.44 1.05
CA ASP A 192 0.44 1.56 1.90
C ASP A 192 -0.80 2.44 2.22
N LYS A 193 -1.69 2.71 1.26
CA LYS A 193 -2.96 3.41 1.52
C LYS A 193 -3.81 2.71 2.58
N ALA A 194 -3.93 1.38 2.49
CA ALA A 194 -4.69 0.59 3.46
C ALA A 194 -4.07 0.63 4.87
N ILE A 195 -2.74 0.52 4.96
CA ILE A 195 -1.99 0.66 6.23
C ILE A 195 -2.18 2.07 6.80
N GLY A 196 -2.04 3.11 5.96
CA GLY A 196 -2.21 4.49 6.39
C GLY A 196 -3.64 4.82 6.84
N TYR A 197 -4.63 4.21 6.20
CA TYR A 197 -6.02 4.32 6.65
C TYR A 197 -6.18 3.75 8.07
N ALA A 198 -5.61 2.56 8.34
CA ALA A 198 -5.64 1.97 9.67
C ALA A 198 -4.97 2.88 10.72
N LEU A 199 -3.80 3.45 10.38
CA LEU A 199 -3.09 4.40 11.26
C LEU A 199 -3.92 5.66 11.56
N MET A 200 -4.54 6.26 10.53
CA MET A 200 -5.34 7.49 10.67
C MET A 200 -6.60 7.30 11.53
N HIS A 201 -7.09 6.06 11.64
CA HIS A 201 -8.26 5.72 12.44
C HIS A 201 -7.90 5.04 13.77
N ASP A 202 -6.61 5.05 14.15
CA ASP A 202 -6.08 4.44 15.37
C ASP A 202 -6.54 2.97 15.54
N TYR A 203 -6.60 2.23 14.42
CA TYR A 203 -6.91 0.80 14.47
C TYR A 203 -5.71 0.01 14.96
N ASP A 204 -5.96 -0.94 15.85
CA ASP A 204 -4.95 -1.91 16.25
C ASP A 204 -4.61 -2.80 15.03
N PHE A 205 -3.38 -2.71 14.55
CA PHE A 205 -2.92 -3.48 13.40
C PHE A 205 -3.03 -5.00 13.61
N HIS A 206 -2.93 -5.48 14.85
CA HIS A 206 -3.09 -6.90 15.17
C HIS A 206 -4.53 -7.42 14.95
N GLU A 207 -5.51 -6.53 14.91
CA GLU A 207 -6.91 -6.83 14.61
C GLU A 207 -7.27 -6.58 13.14
N CYS A 208 -6.27 -6.25 12.32
CA CYS A 208 -6.44 -5.97 10.90
C CYS A 208 -6.17 -7.21 10.03
N ALA A 209 -6.76 -7.19 8.84
CA ALA A 209 -6.45 -8.10 7.76
C ALA A 209 -6.45 -7.35 6.43
N VAL A 210 -5.57 -7.71 5.49
CA VAL A 210 -5.52 -7.09 4.17
C VAL A 210 -5.74 -8.11 3.06
N PHE A 211 -6.48 -7.69 2.03
CA PHE A 211 -6.61 -8.40 0.77
C PHE A 211 -6.10 -7.52 -0.37
N THR A 212 -5.30 -8.08 -1.26
CA THR A 212 -4.76 -7.35 -2.42
C THR A 212 -4.95 -8.11 -3.73
N THR A 213 -5.08 -7.40 -4.83
CA THR A 213 -5.05 -7.98 -6.18
C THR A 213 -3.63 -8.19 -6.70
N GLY A 214 -2.64 -7.61 -6.02
CA GLY A 214 -1.23 -7.71 -6.37
C GLY A 214 -0.61 -9.07 -6.04
N ARG A 215 0.53 -9.38 -6.66
CA ARG A 215 1.38 -10.50 -6.23
C ARG A 215 1.92 -10.24 -4.83
N LEU A 216 2.27 -11.31 -4.12
CA LEU A 216 2.88 -11.27 -2.79
C LEU A 216 4.36 -11.72 -2.85
N PRO A 217 5.29 -10.87 -3.33
CA PRO A 217 6.73 -11.08 -3.17
C PRO A 217 7.21 -10.66 -1.77
N ILE A 218 8.49 -10.89 -1.47
CA ILE A 218 9.10 -10.63 -0.15
C ILE A 218 8.82 -9.19 0.34
N ASP A 219 9.02 -8.20 -0.51
CA ASP A 219 8.85 -6.78 -0.18
C ASP A 219 7.42 -6.43 0.27
N MET A 220 6.40 -7.02 -0.37
CA MET A 220 5.01 -6.86 0.08
C MET A 220 4.77 -7.50 1.45
N ILE A 221 5.36 -8.69 1.68
CA ILE A 221 5.20 -9.42 2.94
C ILE A 221 5.96 -8.72 4.07
N THR A 222 7.15 -8.21 3.80
CA THR A 222 7.91 -7.37 4.73
C THR A 222 7.09 -6.17 5.23
N LYS A 223 6.39 -5.48 4.33
CA LYS A 223 5.51 -4.35 4.68
C LYS A 223 4.37 -4.77 5.61
N VAL A 224 3.71 -5.89 5.31
CA VAL A 224 2.58 -6.40 6.12
C VAL A 224 3.04 -6.79 7.52
N ILE A 225 4.18 -7.51 7.62
CA ILE A 225 4.76 -7.91 8.91
C ILE A 225 5.18 -6.68 9.70
N ARG A 226 5.85 -5.72 9.08
CA ARG A 226 6.31 -4.49 9.73
C ARG A 226 5.17 -3.63 10.24
N ALA A 227 4.05 -3.60 9.52
CA ALA A 227 2.83 -2.94 9.99
C ALA A 227 2.14 -3.67 11.15
N GLY A 228 2.54 -4.92 11.48
CA GLY A 228 1.89 -5.69 12.54
C GLY A 228 0.59 -6.38 12.13
N ILE A 229 0.30 -6.50 10.84
CA ILE A 229 -0.95 -7.09 10.35
C ILE A 229 -0.80 -8.60 10.24
N PRO A 230 -1.60 -9.42 11.00
CA PRO A 230 -1.37 -10.87 11.10
C PRO A 230 -1.94 -11.69 9.94
N LEU A 231 -2.76 -11.11 9.05
CA LEU A 231 -3.37 -11.80 7.92
C LEU A 231 -3.21 -11.02 6.63
N VAL A 232 -2.66 -11.67 5.61
CA VAL A 232 -2.65 -11.19 4.23
C VAL A 232 -3.29 -12.20 3.28
N SER A 233 -4.16 -11.71 2.41
CA SER A 233 -4.77 -12.50 1.33
C SER A 233 -4.54 -11.85 -0.03
N SER A 234 -4.44 -12.66 -1.09
CA SER A 234 -4.30 -12.17 -2.46
C SER A 234 -4.99 -13.05 -3.49
N LYS A 235 -5.45 -12.43 -4.58
CA LYS A 235 -5.91 -13.14 -5.80
C LYS A 235 -4.77 -13.90 -6.51
N LYS A 236 -3.52 -13.51 -6.27
CA LYS A 236 -2.34 -14.07 -6.95
C LYS A 236 -1.60 -15.07 -6.07
N THR A 237 -0.61 -15.71 -6.67
CA THR A 237 0.27 -16.64 -5.98
C THR A 237 1.44 -15.88 -5.35
N PRO A 238 1.85 -16.21 -4.10
CA PRO A 238 3.08 -15.67 -3.51
C PRO A 238 4.34 -16.27 -4.15
N THR A 239 5.50 -15.66 -3.87
CA THR A 239 6.79 -16.30 -4.14
C THR A 239 7.16 -17.29 -3.02
N ALA A 240 8.04 -18.25 -3.32
CA ALA A 240 8.47 -19.23 -2.32
C ALA A 240 9.19 -18.58 -1.13
N GLU A 241 9.99 -17.54 -1.41
CA GLU A 241 10.72 -16.78 -0.40
C GLU A 241 9.76 -15.98 0.50
N ALA A 242 8.70 -15.42 -0.08
CA ALA A 242 7.65 -14.73 0.67
C ALA A 242 6.91 -15.69 1.63
N VAL A 243 6.66 -16.93 1.20
CA VAL A 243 6.04 -17.95 2.07
C VAL A 243 6.97 -18.31 3.23
N LYS A 244 8.28 -18.48 2.98
CA LYS A 244 9.27 -18.75 4.04
C LYS A 244 9.31 -17.62 5.07
N LEU A 245 9.37 -16.37 4.60
CA LEU A 245 9.35 -15.19 5.47
C LEU A 245 8.07 -15.13 6.30
N ALA A 246 6.91 -15.35 5.68
CA ALA A 246 5.62 -15.36 6.38
C ALA A 246 5.56 -16.45 7.46
N GLN A 247 6.08 -17.65 7.18
CA GLN A 247 6.16 -18.75 8.16
C GLN A 247 7.09 -18.41 9.32
N GLU A 248 8.25 -17.82 9.03
CA GLU A 248 9.23 -17.40 10.04
C GLU A 248 8.65 -16.41 11.03
N TYR A 249 7.89 -15.42 10.52
CA TYR A 249 7.36 -14.32 11.35
C TYR A 249 5.89 -14.49 11.77
N GLY A 250 5.29 -15.65 11.61
CA GLY A 250 3.94 -15.91 12.12
C GLY A 250 2.81 -15.31 11.27
N LEU A 251 3.09 -14.77 10.10
CA LEU A 251 2.08 -14.15 9.25
C LEU A 251 1.18 -15.23 8.59
N THR A 252 -0.12 -15.16 8.80
CA THR A 252 -1.08 -16.00 8.07
C THR A 252 -1.24 -15.51 6.64
N MET A 253 -0.83 -16.37 5.67
CA MET A 253 -0.80 -16.02 4.25
C MET A 253 -1.74 -16.88 3.43
N ILE A 254 -2.60 -16.20 2.65
CA ILE A 254 -3.52 -16.80 1.71
C ILE A 254 -3.23 -16.26 0.31
N GLY A 255 -3.22 -17.12 -0.66
CA GLY A 255 -3.17 -16.73 -2.07
C GLY A 255 -4.18 -17.49 -2.90
N ARG A 256 -4.27 -17.13 -4.19
CA ARG A 256 -5.24 -17.67 -5.14
C ARG A 256 -6.70 -17.52 -4.63
N ALA A 257 -6.96 -16.51 -3.82
CA ALA A 257 -8.28 -16.22 -3.27
C ALA A 257 -9.16 -15.63 -4.37
N LYS A 258 -9.97 -16.48 -5.00
CA LYS A 258 -10.84 -16.13 -6.12
C LYS A 258 -11.96 -17.14 -6.25
N ASN A 259 -13.18 -16.67 -6.54
CA ASN A 259 -14.37 -17.49 -6.72
C ASN A 259 -14.58 -18.46 -5.54
N HIS A 260 -14.48 -17.92 -4.33
CA HIS A 260 -14.62 -18.65 -3.06
C HIS A 260 -13.63 -19.83 -2.88
N LYS A 261 -12.55 -19.86 -3.67
CA LYS A 261 -11.45 -20.82 -3.54
C LYS A 261 -10.20 -20.09 -3.10
N MET A 262 -9.38 -20.73 -2.27
CA MET A 262 -8.15 -20.15 -1.76
C MET A 262 -7.14 -21.21 -1.41
N MET A 263 -5.87 -20.82 -1.27
CA MET A 263 -4.79 -21.65 -0.76
C MET A 263 -4.16 -20.94 0.44
N GLN A 264 -4.20 -21.55 1.61
CA GLN A 264 -3.42 -21.11 2.75
C GLN A 264 -2.00 -21.68 2.63
N TYR A 265 -1.00 -20.80 2.53
CA TYR A 265 0.40 -21.15 2.32
C TYR A 265 1.17 -21.33 3.62
N THR A 266 0.77 -20.64 4.68
CA THR A 266 1.39 -20.79 6.00
C THR A 266 0.55 -21.72 6.86
N LEU A 267 1.18 -22.82 7.32
CA LEU A 267 0.54 -23.84 8.14
C LEU A 267 1.18 -23.81 9.53
N TYR A 268 0.42 -23.40 10.52
CA TYR A 268 0.85 -23.45 11.91
C TYR A 268 0.23 -24.64 12.61
N GLN A 269 1.03 -25.37 13.35
CA GLN A 269 0.52 -26.48 14.17
C GLN A 269 -0.46 -25.91 15.20
N ARG A 270 -1.63 -26.52 15.26
CA ARG A 270 -2.68 -26.17 16.22
C ARG A 270 -2.34 -26.71 17.59
#